data_2a7c6f3c149902a5a1718dca2ae59772
#
_entry.id   2a7c6f3c149902a5a1718dca2ae59772
#
_cell.length_a   1.000
_cell.length_b   1.000
_cell.length_c   1.000
_cell.angle_alpha   90.00
_cell.angle_beta   90.00
_cell.angle_gamma   90.00
#
_symmetry.space_group_name_H-M   'P 1'
#
loop_
_entity.id
_entity.type
_entity.pdbx_description
1 polymer ?
#
loop_
_entity_poly.entity_id
_entity_poly.type
_entity_poly.pdbx_seq_one_letter_code
_entity_poly.pdbx_strand_id
1 'polypeptide(L)'
;ALVPGPDYPGGGQIISQAADIQDAYRSGRGSLKVRARWKIEDLARGQWQLVVNELPPGVSSQRVLEETEDITNPKVKAGKKALTQEQTQLKASMLAVLDGVRDESSKDAPVRLVFEPKSSRVEQQELITALLGHTSLETSAPINLTMVGLDGKPVQKSLRQMLTARIAFRQPTIERRRR
;
A
#
# COMPACT_ATOMS: atom_id res chain seq x y z
N ALA A 1 -21.00 -12.80 4.77
CA ALA A 1 -20.22 -11.90 5.63
C ALA A 1 -20.79 -10.49 5.54
N LEU A 2 -20.97 -9.79 6.69
CA LEU A 2 -21.52 -8.43 6.72
C LEU A 2 -20.51 -7.38 6.23
N VAL A 3 -19.21 -7.65 6.40
CA VAL A 3 -18.11 -6.80 5.99
C VAL A 3 -17.08 -7.65 5.25
N PRO A 4 -16.91 -7.45 3.95
CA PRO A 4 -16.01 -8.28 3.13
C PRO A 4 -14.52 -7.99 3.35
N GLY A 5 -14.18 -6.78 3.78
CA GLY A 5 -12.81 -6.35 4.02
C GLY A 5 -12.70 -4.90 4.47
N PRO A 6 -11.52 -4.44 4.89
CA PRO A 6 -11.30 -3.05 5.21
C PRO A 6 -11.34 -2.16 3.96
N ASP A 7 -11.77 -0.92 4.16
CA ASP A 7 -11.74 0.14 3.16
C ASP A 7 -10.76 1.22 3.64
N TYR A 8 -9.75 1.53 2.82
CA TYR A 8 -8.72 2.48 3.15
C TYR A 8 -8.98 3.83 2.48
N PRO A 9 -8.88 4.95 3.20
CA PRO A 9 -9.15 6.27 2.65
C PRO A 9 -8.30 6.64 1.44
N GLY A 10 -7.06 6.18 1.41
CA GLY A 10 -6.12 6.39 0.30
C GLY A 10 -6.29 5.42 -0.87
N GLY A 11 -7.25 4.50 -0.79
CA GLY A 11 -7.44 3.46 -1.79
C GLY A 11 -6.47 2.29 -1.64
N GLY A 12 -6.15 1.65 -2.76
CA GLY A 12 -5.33 0.45 -2.83
C GLY A 12 -6.16 -0.82 -3.07
N GLN A 13 -5.48 -1.91 -3.32
CA GLN A 13 -6.09 -3.20 -3.62
C GLN A 13 -5.63 -4.25 -2.60
N ILE A 14 -6.58 -4.85 -1.89
CA ILE A 14 -6.29 -5.96 -0.98
C ILE A 14 -6.11 -7.23 -1.81
N ILE A 15 -4.95 -7.88 -1.63
CA ILE A 15 -4.59 -9.12 -2.34
C ILE A 15 -4.56 -10.35 -1.43
N SER A 16 -4.81 -10.18 -0.12
CA SER A 16 -4.96 -11.29 0.82
C SER A 16 -6.19 -12.14 0.49
N GLN A 17 -6.10 -13.43 0.79
CA GLN A 17 -7.23 -14.33 0.61
C GLN A 17 -8.39 -13.97 1.57
N ALA A 18 -9.61 -14.29 1.15
CA ALA A 18 -10.80 -14.02 1.97
C ALA A 18 -10.74 -14.69 3.36
N ALA A 19 -10.10 -15.85 3.44
CA ALA A 19 -9.88 -16.55 4.71
C ALA A 19 -9.02 -15.74 5.69
N ASP A 20 -7.94 -15.14 5.20
CA ASP A 20 -7.04 -14.31 6.02
C ASP A 20 -7.74 -13.07 6.55
N ILE A 21 -8.59 -12.45 5.72
CA ILE A 21 -9.41 -11.30 6.12
C ILE A 21 -10.40 -11.70 7.21
N GLN A 22 -11.07 -12.85 7.05
CA GLN A 22 -12.01 -13.36 8.02
C GLN A 22 -11.32 -13.68 9.36
N ASP A 23 -10.14 -14.28 9.32
CA ASP A 23 -9.37 -14.59 10.52
C ASP A 23 -8.89 -13.33 11.24
N ALA A 24 -8.45 -12.30 10.51
CA ALA A 24 -8.09 -11.01 11.08
C ALA A 24 -9.29 -10.35 11.79
N TYR A 25 -10.48 -10.42 11.21
CA TYR A 25 -11.69 -9.88 11.82
C TYR A 25 -12.21 -10.73 12.99
N ARG A 26 -11.98 -12.04 12.96
CA ARG A 26 -12.35 -12.95 14.05
C ARG A 26 -11.45 -12.81 15.26
N SER A 27 -10.15 -12.74 15.06
CA SER A 27 -9.15 -12.62 16.12
C SER A 27 -8.97 -11.19 16.62
N GLY A 28 -9.36 -10.20 15.83
CA GLY A 28 -9.15 -8.77 16.11
C GLY A 28 -7.75 -8.28 15.81
N ARG A 29 -6.88 -9.11 15.25
CA ARG A 29 -5.52 -8.75 14.80
C ARG A 29 -5.10 -9.58 13.61
N GLY A 30 -4.21 -9.02 12.81
CA GLY A 30 -3.65 -9.70 11.66
C GLY A 30 -2.90 -8.73 10.77
N SER A 31 -2.49 -9.22 9.61
CA SER A 31 -1.82 -8.43 8.60
C SER A 31 -2.37 -8.81 7.24
N LEU A 32 -2.80 -7.82 6.48
CA LEU A 32 -3.29 -8.00 5.13
C LEU A 32 -2.32 -7.40 4.13
N LYS A 33 -2.12 -8.07 3.02
CA LYS A 33 -1.34 -7.53 1.91
C LYS A 33 -2.18 -6.57 1.10
N VAL A 34 -1.67 -5.37 0.91
CA VAL A 34 -2.29 -4.31 0.12
C VAL A 34 -1.32 -3.87 -0.97
N ARG A 35 -1.84 -3.74 -2.16
CA ARG A 35 -1.11 -3.37 -3.37
C ARG A 35 -1.62 -2.03 -3.90
N ALA A 36 -0.73 -1.23 -4.46
CA ALA A 36 -1.11 -0.03 -5.20
C ALA A 36 -2.00 -0.38 -6.39
N ARG A 37 -2.84 0.55 -6.81
CA ARG A 37 -3.56 0.46 -8.09
C ARG A 37 -2.83 1.25 -9.15
N TRP A 38 -2.72 0.66 -10.31
CA TRP A 38 -2.08 1.27 -11.47
C TRP A 38 -2.89 1.05 -12.73
N LYS A 39 -2.58 1.83 -13.72
CA LYS A 39 -3.05 1.65 -15.11
C LYS A 39 -1.89 1.85 -16.06
N ILE A 40 -2.01 1.30 -17.24
CA ILE A 40 -1.07 1.51 -18.32
C ILE A 40 -1.65 2.56 -19.25
N GLU A 41 -0.87 3.57 -19.56
CA GLU A 41 -1.21 4.60 -20.54
C GLU A 41 -0.36 4.39 -21.77
N ASP A 42 -1.02 4.16 -22.91
CA ASP A 42 -0.35 4.06 -24.21
C ASP A 42 -0.02 5.45 -24.73
N LEU A 43 1.22 5.63 -25.13
CA LEU A 43 1.75 6.86 -25.70
C LEU A 43 1.90 6.73 -27.21
N ALA A 44 2.19 7.86 -27.85
CA ALA A 44 2.47 7.88 -29.28
C ALA A 44 3.66 6.98 -29.64
N ARG A 45 3.67 6.45 -30.87
CA ARG A 45 4.74 5.60 -31.44
C ARG A 45 4.95 4.25 -30.73
N GLY A 46 3.88 3.69 -30.15
CA GLY A 46 3.94 2.39 -29.46
C GLY A 46 4.68 2.40 -28.13
N GLN A 47 4.93 3.57 -27.55
CA GLN A 47 5.43 3.73 -26.21
C GLN A 47 4.29 3.61 -25.20
N TRP A 48 4.63 3.25 -23.97
CA TRP A 48 3.68 3.15 -22.87
C TRP A 48 4.33 3.62 -21.57
N GLN A 49 3.50 3.96 -20.59
CA GLN A 49 3.93 4.29 -19.25
C GLN A 49 3.01 3.66 -18.21
N LEU A 50 3.58 3.35 -17.05
CA LEU A 50 2.82 2.85 -15.91
C LEU A 50 2.47 4.03 -14.99
N VAL A 51 1.17 4.20 -14.71
CA VAL A 51 0.68 5.25 -13.82
C VAL A 51 0.07 4.63 -12.59
N VAL A 52 0.62 4.95 -11.44
CA VAL A 52 0.08 4.57 -10.13
C VAL A 52 -0.83 5.69 -9.64
N ASN A 53 -2.09 5.37 -9.39
CA ASN A 53 -3.13 6.32 -8.98
C ASN A 53 -3.61 6.12 -7.54
N GLU A 54 -3.35 4.98 -6.93
CA GLU A 54 -3.65 4.72 -5.53
C GLU A 54 -2.48 3.99 -4.86
N LEU A 55 -2.13 4.41 -3.64
CA LEU A 55 -1.06 3.82 -2.86
C LEU A 55 -1.61 3.02 -1.67
N PRO A 56 -0.87 1.99 -1.19
CA PRO A 56 -1.22 1.28 0.04
C PRO A 56 -1.25 2.23 1.25
N PRO A 57 -2.00 1.89 2.30
CA PRO A 57 -2.07 2.71 3.52
C PRO A 57 -0.69 2.86 4.16
N GLY A 58 -0.38 4.07 4.61
CA GLY A 58 0.91 4.41 5.22
C GLY A 58 2.08 4.62 4.24
N VAL A 59 1.82 4.58 2.95
CA VAL A 59 2.80 4.85 1.88
C VAL A 59 2.47 6.16 1.21
N SER A 60 3.47 7.06 1.13
CA SER A 60 3.36 8.32 0.40
C SER A 60 4.05 8.24 -0.96
N SER A 61 3.65 9.13 -1.88
CA SER A 61 4.32 9.27 -3.19
C SER A 61 5.80 9.54 -3.03
N GLN A 62 6.17 10.42 -2.11
CA GLN A 62 7.56 10.76 -1.82
C GLN A 62 8.38 9.54 -1.39
N ARG A 63 7.82 8.70 -0.52
CA ARG A 63 8.49 7.47 -0.08
C ARG A 63 8.78 6.53 -1.24
N VAL A 64 7.84 6.35 -2.15
CA VAL A 64 8.05 5.50 -3.34
C VAL A 64 9.13 6.07 -4.25
N LEU A 65 9.17 7.40 -4.43
CA LEU A 65 10.23 8.08 -5.18
C LEU A 65 11.60 7.88 -4.55
N GLU A 66 11.72 8.10 -3.24
CA GLU A 66 12.96 7.90 -2.48
C GLU A 66 13.45 6.45 -2.57
N GLU A 67 12.57 5.48 -2.40
CA GLU A 67 12.90 4.06 -2.54
C GLU A 67 13.37 3.71 -3.96
N THR A 68 12.72 4.26 -4.98
CA THR A 68 13.12 4.07 -6.37
C THR A 68 14.47 4.71 -6.65
N GLU A 69 14.71 5.91 -6.13
CA GLU A 69 16.00 6.59 -6.27
C GLU A 69 17.13 5.84 -5.54
N ASP A 70 16.87 5.33 -4.35
CA ASP A 70 17.84 4.54 -3.59
C ASP A 70 18.25 3.24 -4.31
N ILE A 71 17.34 2.67 -5.11
CA ILE A 71 17.62 1.49 -5.92
C ILE A 71 18.39 1.88 -7.20
N THR A 72 17.94 2.90 -7.90
CA THR A 72 18.53 3.32 -9.19
C THR A 72 19.84 4.09 -9.00
N ASN A 73 19.97 4.84 -7.90
CA ASN A 73 21.16 5.62 -7.56
C ASN A 73 21.58 5.38 -6.09
N PRO A 74 21.98 4.13 -5.75
CA PRO A 74 22.31 3.78 -4.37
C PRO A 74 23.50 4.57 -3.85
N LYS A 75 23.38 5.09 -2.64
CA LYS A 75 24.48 5.79 -1.94
C LYS A 75 25.41 4.78 -1.27
N VAL A 76 26.70 5.06 -1.33
CA VAL A 76 27.70 4.27 -0.61
C VAL A 76 27.50 4.47 0.89
N LYS A 77 27.31 3.39 1.65
CA LYS A 77 27.16 3.47 3.10
C LYS A 77 28.43 4.05 3.75
N ALA A 78 28.23 4.87 4.78
CA ALA A 78 29.35 5.43 5.55
C ALA A 78 30.32 4.34 6.01
N GLY A 79 31.59 4.53 5.73
CA GLY A 79 32.66 3.55 6.05
C GLY A 79 32.92 2.49 4.99
N LYS A 80 32.21 2.49 3.84
CA LYS A 80 32.51 1.60 2.71
C LYS A 80 33.02 2.41 1.52
N LYS A 81 33.96 1.84 0.76
CA LYS A 81 34.55 2.48 -0.42
C LYS A 81 33.76 2.22 -1.72
N ALA A 82 32.86 1.27 -1.71
CA ALA A 82 32.07 0.87 -2.89
C ALA A 82 30.66 0.38 -2.49
N LEU A 83 29.79 0.29 -3.48
CA LEU A 83 28.48 -0.32 -3.35
C LEU A 83 28.62 -1.83 -3.04
N THR A 84 27.64 -2.37 -2.31
CA THR A 84 27.59 -3.83 -2.10
C THR A 84 27.19 -4.52 -3.40
N GLN A 85 27.55 -5.81 -3.52
CA GLN A 85 27.20 -6.62 -4.69
C GLN A 85 25.66 -6.66 -4.88
N GLU A 86 24.91 -6.79 -3.78
CA GLU A 86 23.44 -6.77 -3.80
C GLU A 86 22.87 -5.46 -4.35
N GLN A 87 23.42 -4.31 -3.89
CA GLN A 87 23.01 -2.99 -4.39
C GLN A 87 23.30 -2.85 -5.89
N THR A 88 24.45 -3.34 -6.34
CA THR A 88 24.84 -3.29 -7.75
C THR A 88 23.94 -4.16 -8.62
N GLN A 89 23.61 -5.37 -8.18
CA GLN A 89 22.70 -6.28 -8.89
C GLN A 89 21.28 -5.72 -8.94
N LEU A 90 20.78 -5.20 -7.81
CA LEU A 90 19.45 -4.62 -7.73
C LEU A 90 19.32 -3.37 -8.64
N LYS A 91 20.34 -2.52 -8.64
CA LYS A 91 20.43 -1.37 -9.55
C LYS A 91 20.39 -1.83 -11.02
N ALA A 92 21.19 -2.82 -11.38
CA ALA A 92 21.24 -3.34 -12.75
C ALA A 92 19.88 -3.92 -13.18
N SER A 93 19.24 -4.70 -12.31
CA SER A 93 17.92 -5.28 -12.57
C SER A 93 16.86 -4.22 -12.76
N MET A 94 16.84 -3.19 -11.91
CA MET A 94 15.85 -2.11 -12.01
C MET A 94 16.08 -1.23 -13.25
N LEU A 95 17.32 -0.86 -13.54
CA LEU A 95 17.66 -0.05 -14.71
C LEU A 95 17.50 -0.81 -16.04
N ALA A 96 17.39 -2.12 -16.00
CA ALA A 96 17.08 -2.91 -17.19
C ALA A 96 15.64 -2.71 -17.66
N VAL A 97 14.71 -2.42 -16.75
CA VAL A 97 13.28 -2.28 -17.04
C VAL A 97 12.74 -0.87 -16.87
N LEU A 98 13.35 -0.05 -16.00
CA LEU A 98 12.91 1.30 -15.66
C LEU A 98 13.90 2.35 -16.18
N ASP A 99 13.39 3.36 -16.89
CA ASP A 99 14.16 4.53 -17.31
C ASP A 99 14.09 5.64 -16.25
N GLY A 100 12.90 5.95 -15.76
CA GLY A 100 12.71 6.98 -14.75
C GLY A 100 11.34 6.94 -14.09
N VAL A 101 11.20 7.73 -13.04
CA VAL A 101 9.97 7.93 -12.31
C VAL A 101 9.70 9.42 -12.16
N ARG A 102 8.45 9.82 -12.30
CA ARG A 102 8.00 11.21 -12.13
C ARG A 102 6.79 11.25 -11.22
N ASP A 103 6.70 12.27 -10.38
CA ASP A 103 5.51 12.60 -9.62
C ASP A 103 4.74 13.70 -10.34
N GLU A 104 3.59 13.33 -10.88
CA GLU A 104 2.66 14.24 -11.55
C GLU A 104 1.39 14.47 -10.71
N SER A 105 1.47 14.27 -9.41
CA SER A 105 0.36 14.48 -8.50
C SER A 105 -0.10 15.94 -8.50
N SER A 106 -1.41 16.14 -8.47
CA SER A 106 -2.06 17.46 -8.50
C SER A 106 -3.29 17.47 -7.58
N LYS A 107 -3.97 18.60 -7.50
CA LYS A 107 -5.24 18.69 -6.74
C LYS A 107 -6.33 17.77 -7.29
N ASP A 108 -6.37 17.60 -8.62
CA ASP A 108 -7.35 16.74 -9.30
C ASP A 108 -6.93 15.26 -9.29
N ALA A 109 -5.63 14.99 -9.20
CA ALA A 109 -5.05 13.66 -9.09
C ALA A 109 -4.09 13.62 -7.88
N PRO A 110 -4.58 13.37 -6.66
CA PRO A 110 -3.77 13.42 -5.43
C PRO A 110 -2.57 12.47 -5.44
N VAL A 111 -2.69 11.35 -6.17
CA VAL A 111 -1.61 10.42 -6.42
C VAL A 111 -1.53 10.13 -7.92
N ARG A 112 -0.44 10.55 -8.53
CA ARG A 112 -0.12 10.22 -9.92
C ARG A 112 1.40 10.04 -10.05
N LEU A 113 1.87 8.82 -9.88
CA LEU A 113 3.26 8.44 -10.08
C LEU A 113 3.39 7.78 -11.44
N VAL A 114 4.26 8.33 -12.28
CA VAL A 114 4.51 7.84 -13.64
C VAL A 114 5.85 7.14 -13.68
N PHE A 115 5.83 5.87 -14.04
CA PHE A 115 7.03 5.04 -14.25
C PHE A 115 7.22 4.83 -15.75
N GLU A 116 8.35 5.29 -16.25
CA GLU A 116 8.72 5.15 -17.66
C GLU A 116 9.54 3.89 -17.86
N PRO A 117 9.14 2.96 -18.73
CA PRO A 117 9.95 1.80 -19.07
C PRO A 117 11.18 2.23 -19.87
N LYS A 118 12.26 1.49 -19.76
CA LYS A 118 13.51 1.77 -20.50
C LYS A 118 13.32 1.74 -22.02
N SER A 119 12.43 0.89 -22.49
CA SER A 119 12.04 0.82 -23.91
C SER A 119 10.62 0.28 -24.03
N SER A 120 9.99 0.50 -25.18
CA SER A 120 8.68 -0.06 -25.51
C SER A 120 8.66 -1.60 -25.58
N ARG A 121 9.83 -2.23 -25.66
CA ARG A 121 10.00 -3.69 -25.70
C ARG A 121 9.98 -4.35 -24.32
N VAL A 122 10.12 -3.58 -23.25
CA VAL A 122 10.02 -4.08 -21.88
C VAL A 122 8.58 -4.56 -21.65
N GLU A 123 8.45 -5.78 -21.16
CA GLU A 123 7.13 -6.31 -20.80
C GLU A 123 6.55 -5.56 -19.60
N GLN A 124 5.28 -5.20 -19.70
CA GLN A 124 4.54 -4.51 -18.64
C GLN A 124 4.61 -5.29 -17.32
N GLN A 125 4.47 -6.61 -17.41
CA GLN A 125 4.52 -7.50 -16.25
C GLN A 125 5.88 -7.52 -15.57
N GLU A 126 6.97 -7.45 -16.32
CA GLU A 126 8.32 -7.38 -15.75
C GLU A 126 8.53 -6.11 -14.95
N LEU A 127 8.12 -4.95 -15.48
CA LEU A 127 8.21 -3.68 -14.78
C LEU A 127 7.37 -3.69 -13.50
N ILE A 128 6.13 -4.16 -13.59
CA ILE A 128 5.22 -4.26 -12.44
C ILE A 128 5.82 -5.17 -11.36
N THR A 129 6.30 -6.36 -11.72
CA THR A 129 6.89 -7.32 -10.78
C THR A 129 8.13 -6.74 -10.10
N ALA A 130 9.01 -6.08 -10.83
CA ALA A 130 10.19 -5.43 -10.29
C ALA A 130 9.82 -4.32 -9.29
N LEU A 131 8.86 -3.46 -9.62
CA LEU A 131 8.39 -2.40 -8.73
C LEU A 131 7.71 -2.94 -7.48
N LEU A 132 6.83 -3.93 -7.59
CA LEU A 132 6.15 -4.52 -6.45
C LEU A 132 7.11 -5.28 -5.52
N GLY A 133 8.15 -5.91 -6.07
CA GLY A 133 9.13 -6.65 -5.29
C GLY A 133 10.15 -5.78 -4.54
N HIS A 134 10.39 -4.55 -4.99
CA HIS A 134 11.49 -3.71 -4.50
C HIS A 134 11.04 -2.37 -3.91
N THR A 135 9.79 -2.00 -4.01
CA THR A 135 9.24 -0.75 -3.47
C THR A 135 8.02 -1.02 -2.59
N SER A 136 7.58 0.03 -1.86
CA SER A 136 6.39 -0.02 -1.00
C SER A 136 5.05 0.02 -1.77
N LEU A 137 5.05 -0.20 -3.08
CA LEU A 137 3.83 -0.35 -3.88
C LEU A 137 3.01 -1.59 -3.49
N GLU A 138 3.65 -2.58 -2.89
CA GLU A 138 3.00 -3.69 -2.19
C GLU A 138 3.52 -3.74 -0.76
N THR A 139 2.63 -3.68 0.22
CA THR A 139 2.99 -3.69 1.64
C THR A 139 1.97 -4.46 2.46
N SER A 140 2.35 -4.79 3.69
CA SER A 140 1.46 -5.40 4.67
C SER A 140 0.84 -4.32 5.55
N ALA A 141 -0.49 -4.26 5.56
CA ALA A 141 -1.25 -3.39 6.44
C ALA A 141 -1.68 -4.16 7.68
N PRO A 142 -1.21 -3.77 8.88
CA PRO A 142 -1.62 -4.42 10.12
C PRO A 142 -3.08 -4.09 10.44
N ILE A 143 -3.81 -5.08 10.94
CA ILE A 143 -5.14 -4.92 11.53
C ILE A 143 -5.01 -5.16 13.02
N ASN A 144 -5.46 -4.20 13.82
CA ASN A 144 -5.54 -4.30 15.26
C ASN A 144 -6.84 -3.68 15.75
N LEU A 145 -7.80 -4.52 16.09
CA LEU A 145 -9.11 -4.12 16.55
C LEU A 145 -9.13 -3.99 18.08
N THR A 146 -8.47 -2.94 18.59
CA THR A 146 -8.47 -2.59 20.01
C THR A 146 -9.43 -1.45 20.25
N MET A 147 -10.31 -1.60 21.22
CA MET A 147 -11.27 -0.58 21.64
C MET A 147 -11.35 -0.49 23.16
N VAL A 148 -11.84 0.64 23.65
CA VAL A 148 -12.21 0.77 25.06
C VAL A 148 -13.54 0.05 25.28
N GLY A 149 -13.54 -0.96 26.15
CA GLY A 149 -14.73 -1.71 26.51
C GLY A 149 -15.73 -0.89 27.34
N LEU A 150 -16.91 -1.46 27.60
CA LEU A 150 -17.93 -0.82 28.44
C LEU A 150 -17.45 -0.59 29.90
N ASP A 151 -16.45 -1.33 30.32
CA ASP A 151 -15.75 -1.23 31.61
C ASP A 151 -14.63 -0.16 31.61
N GLY A 152 -14.44 0.57 30.52
CA GLY A 152 -13.42 1.61 30.38
C GLY A 152 -12.00 1.09 30.14
N LYS A 153 -11.81 -0.22 29.96
CA LYS A 153 -10.49 -0.82 29.71
C LYS A 153 -10.25 -1.11 28.23
N PRO A 154 -9.02 -0.93 27.73
CA PRO A 154 -8.66 -1.35 26.38
C PRO A 154 -8.74 -2.87 26.22
N VAL A 155 -9.45 -3.34 25.24
CA VAL A 155 -9.62 -4.77 24.95
C VAL A 155 -9.57 -5.01 23.45
N GLN A 156 -8.84 -6.05 23.03
CA GLN A 156 -8.86 -6.55 21.67
C GLN A 156 -10.06 -7.47 21.48
N LYS A 157 -10.90 -7.17 20.52
CA LYS A 157 -12.12 -7.93 20.22
C LYS A 157 -12.26 -8.20 18.73
N SER A 158 -13.03 -9.23 18.39
CA SER A 158 -13.44 -9.43 17.00
C SER A 158 -14.29 -8.26 16.49
N LEU A 159 -14.32 -8.04 15.19
CA LEU A 159 -15.14 -6.98 14.59
C LEU A 159 -16.60 -7.09 15.02
N ARG A 160 -17.17 -8.29 15.05
CA ARG A 160 -18.55 -8.52 15.48
C ARG A 160 -18.78 -8.11 16.95
N GLN A 161 -17.87 -8.46 17.85
CA GLN A 161 -17.95 -8.08 19.25
C GLN A 161 -17.83 -6.57 19.44
N MET A 162 -16.97 -5.89 18.67
CA MET A 162 -16.85 -4.44 18.69
C MET A 162 -18.16 -3.75 18.27
N LEU A 163 -18.76 -4.20 17.17
CA LEU A 163 -20.03 -3.65 16.70
C LEU A 163 -21.17 -3.86 17.70
N THR A 164 -21.25 -5.04 18.31
CA THR A 164 -22.24 -5.35 19.34
C THR A 164 -22.05 -4.44 20.57
N ALA A 165 -20.83 -4.29 21.06
CA ALA A 165 -20.51 -3.40 22.19
C ALA A 165 -20.82 -1.92 21.87
N ARG A 166 -20.55 -1.48 20.64
CA ARG A 166 -20.87 -0.12 20.20
C ARG A 166 -22.37 0.15 20.18
N ILE A 167 -23.17 -0.78 19.69
CA ILE A 167 -24.64 -0.67 19.69
C ILE A 167 -25.15 -0.59 21.12
N ALA A 168 -24.70 -1.52 22.01
CA ALA A 168 -25.09 -1.54 23.42
C ALA A 168 -24.74 -0.24 24.17
N PHE A 169 -23.63 0.38 23.85
CA PHE A 169 -23.25 1.70 24.40
C PHE A 169 -24.07 2.85 23.82
N ARG A 170 -24.32 2.82 22.52
CA ARG A 170 -24.98 3.93 21.81
C ARG A 170 -26.46 4.06 22.14
N GLN A 171 -27.15 2.96 22.32
CA GLN A 171 -28.60 2.96 22.57
C GLN A 171 -28.97 3.75 23.84
N PRO A 172 -28.45 3.47 25.03
CA PRO A 172 -28.76 4.27 26.23
C PRO A 172 -28.25 5.71 26.17
N THR A 173 -27.21 5.97 25.37
CA THR A 173 -26.72 7.34 25.15
C THR A 173 -27.74 8.16 24.37
N ILE A 174 -28.36 7.59 23.35
CA ILE A 174 -29.41 8.27 22.56
C ILE A 174 -30.65 8.49 23.42
N GLU A 175 -31.06 7.48 24.18
CA GLU A 175 -32.21 7.59 25.11
C GLU A 175 -32.02 8.71 26.14
N ARG A 176 -30.82 8.86 26.70
CA ARG A 176 -30.49 9.96 27.62
C ARG A 176 -30.55 11.34 26.94
N ARG A 177 -30.20 11.44 25.66
CA ARG A 177 -30.24 12.72 24.90
C ARG A 177 -31.65 13.11 24.46
N ARG A 178 -32.60 12.19 24.49
CA ARG A 178 -34.01 12.46 24.14
C ARG A 178 -34.85 12.95 25.33
N ARG A 179 -34.34 12.84 26.55
CA ARG A 179 -34.90 13.38 27.78
C ARG A 179 -34.39 14.80 28.01
#